data_f44820ff191203d9f20f4f24efe08dba
#
_entry.id   f44820ff191203d9f20f4f24efe08dba
#
_cell.length_a   1.000
_cell.length_b   1.000
_cell.length_c   1.000
_cell.angle_alpha   90.00
_cell.angle_beta   90.00
_cell.angle_gamma   90.00
#
_symmetry.space_group_name_H-M   'P 1'
#
loop_
_entity.id
_entity.type
_entity.pdbx_description
1 polymer ?
#
loop_
_entity_poly.entity_id
_entity_poly.type
_entity_poly.pdbx_seq_one_letter_code
_entity_poly.pdbx_strand_id
1 'polypeptide(L)'
;MGSNAFSFIIRFAARASFLYIGARLYGAAAYGVFSLAVAVVELMVPVASLGLKRMIFPWLEEEANTGAADARPATHVLLDALLLTVLSGLGIAGVVALGAQVLPAAMVSDHLRFALAVLAPAVLGQAAGDVALAATRWTHMMRYEVMARGVIEPYVATAVTFAAWYAGFTETGLLFGYWAGSLALAGTALWSARHSLGPLRLARWRPHAGALTQRARSLLPASGSDLLTSLAQRIDLYLVGFLLGDAPAGVYGVLRQLRTPITQVRQSFDGILTPLIARTMRAAGDIVTGEATAAATRLILTIQLAIVLLMAAAGEPLLALFGPHYVVGYHALIVMVLAETVNGAFGVGELILYYRRPALALLINVVLIAIAAILVPVLAPAFGILGASAAMLLAAIVATLLRRHWLKQLGVQQPPLHAAAPVIGALAGGAAGLLLYEALADVFRAPARVDAIATPLLALAVYGLTIHLWTKLRPGVLSMARFRVL
;
A
#
# COMPACT_ATOMS: atom_id res chain seq x y z
N MET A 1 -4.39 -22.61 -10.71
CA MET A 1 -4.80 -21.20 -11.02
C MET A 1 -6.08 -20.78 -10.31
N GLY A 2 -7.12 -21.59 -10.20
CA GLY A 2 -8.39 -21.21 -9.54
C GLY A 2 -8.31 -20.83 -8.06
N SER A 3 -7.46 -21.46 -7.27
CA SER A 3 -7.29 -21.18 -5.83
C SER A 3 -6.76 -19.76 -5.54
N ASN A 4 -5.88 -19.21 -6.38
CA ASN A 4 -5.32 -17.89 -6.17
C ASN A 4 -6.31 -16.77 -6.54
N ALA A 5 -7.12 -16.97 -7.59
CA ALA A 5 -8.16 -16.02 -7.98
C ALA A 5 -9.28 -15.95 -6.92
N PHE A 6 -9.70 -17.08 -6.39
CA PHE A 6 -10.69 -17.16 -5.31
C PHE A 6 -10.20 -16.45 -4.03
N SER A 7 -8.96 -16.71 -3.62
CA SER A 7 -8.35 -16.02 -2.48
C SER A 7 -8.24 -14.50 -2.68
N PHE A 8 -8.02 -14.06 -3.92
CA PHE A 8 -8.00 -12.62 -4.25
C PHE A 8 -9.38 -11.99 -4.08
N ILE A 9 -10.43 -12.64 -4.60
CA ILE A 9 -11.82 -12.16 -4.51
C ILE A 9 -12.24 -12.04 -3.04
N ILE A 10 -11.95 -13.05 -2.21
CA ILE A 10 -12.30 -13.02 -0.78
C ILE A 10 -11.60 -11.86 -0.07
N ARG A 11 -10.33 -11.64 -0.33
CA ARG A 11 -9.56 -10.53 0.27
C ARG A 11 -10.07 -9.16 -0.17
N PHE A 12 -10.40 -9.04 -1.45
CA PHE A 12 -10.95 -7.80 -1.99
C PHE A 12 -12.33 -7.51 -1.38
N ALA A 13 -13.21 -8.52 -1.33
CA ALA A 13 -14.53 -8.39 -0.74
C ALA A 13 -14.47 -7.98 0.74
N ALA A 14 -13.56 -8.57 1.53
CA ALA A 14 -13.39 -8.24 2.94
C ALA A 14 -13.01 -6.76 3.15
N ARG A 15 -12.06 -6.27 2.36
CA ARG A 15 -11.62 -4.86 2.45
C ARG A 15 -12.68 -3.89 1.92
N ALA A 16 -13.34 -4.24 0.82
CA ALA A 16 -14.42 -3.44 0.24
C ALA A 16 -15.61 -3.33 1.20
N SER A 17 -15.97 -4.42 1.90
CA SER A 17 -17.04 -4.42 2.90
C SER A 17 -16.70 -3.50 4.08
N PHE A 18 -15.47 -3.56 4.61
CA PHE A 18 -15.03 -2.67 5.68
C PHE A 18 -15.10 -1.21 5.25
N LEU A 19 -14.55 -0.91 4.05
CA LEU A 19 -14.57 0.43 3.50
C LEU A 19 -16.00 0.96 3.32
N TYR A 20 -16.90 0.13 2.75
CA TYR A 20 -18.29 0.50 2.52
C TYR A 20 -19.02 0.78 3.84
N ILE A 21 -18.93 -0.12 4.80
CA ILE A 21 -19.56 0.03 6.12
C ILE A 21 -18.98 1.26 6.84
N GLY A 22 -17.66 1.41 6.87
CA GLY A 22 -16.99 2.53 7.55
C GLY A 22 -17.37 3.89 6.94
N ALA A 23 -17.29 4.03 5.64
CA ALA A 23 -17.58 5.29 4.98
C ALA A 23 -19.08 5.62 4.93
N ARG A 24 -19.92 4.62 4.63
CA ARG A 24 -21.37 4.82 4.42
C ARG A 24 -22.15 4.99 5.70
N LEU A 25 -21.86 4.18 6.74
CA LEU A 25 -22.65 4.19 7.98
C LEU A 25 -22.15 5.22 9.00
N TYR A 26 -20.82 5.46 9.04
CA TYR A 26 -20.23 6.40 10.00
C TYR A 26 -20.07 7.81 9.44
N GLY A 27 -20.06 7.96 8.11
CA GLY A 27 -19.91 9.24 7.43
C GLY A 27 -18.46 9.71 7.31
N ALA A 28 -18.26 10.81 6.55
CA ALA A 28 -16.94 11.27 6.16
C ALA A 28 -16.08 11.75 7.34
N ALA A 29 -16.66 12.46 8.32
CA ALA A 29 -15.91 13.00 9.45
C ALA A 29 -15.36 11.88 10.36
N ALA A 30 -16.22 10.95 10.81
CA ALA A 30 -15.81 9.83 11.66
C ALA A 30 -14.82 8.91 10.92
N TYR A 31 -15.05 8.63 9.63
CA TYR A 31 -14.12 7.88 8.80
C TYR A 31 -12.78 8.61 8.61
N GLY A 32 -12.79 9.94 8.57
CA GLY A 32 -11.58 10.78 8.49
C GLY A 32 -10.73 10.69 9.74
N VAL A 33 -11.33 10.88 10.91
CA VAL A 33 -10.66 10.69 12.21
C VAL A 33 -10.07 9.28 12.31
N PHE A 34 -10.85 8.26 11.96
CA PHE A 34 -10.39 6.88 11.92
C PHE A 34 -9.20 6.68 10.96
N SER A 35 -9.31 7.19 9.72
CA SER A 35 -8.25 7.03 8.71
C SER A 35 -6.94 7.69 9.12
N LEU A 36 -7.01 8.87 9.74
CA LEU A 36 -5.84 9.57 10.28
C LEU A 36 -5.22 8.81 11.45
N ALA A 37 -6.04 8.36 12.40
CA ALA A 37 -5.56 7.62 13.56
C ALA A 37 -4.91 6.29 13.16
N VAL A 38 -5.54 5.52 12.25
CA VAL A 38 -4.97 4.30 11.68
C VAL A 38 -3.68 4.59 10.93
N ALA A 39 -3.61 5.66 10.14
CA ALA A 39 -2.39 6.04 9.44
C ALA A 39 -1.23 6.27 10.42
N VAL A 40 -1.47 6.94 11.57
CA VAL A 40 -0.46 7.11 12.62
C VAL A 40 -0.05 5.78 13.23
N VAL A 41 -0.99 4.90 13.55
CA VAL A 41 -0.71 3.54 14.06
C VAL A 41 0.18 2.79 13.06
N GLU A 42 -0.20 2.75 11.79
CA GLU A 42 0.54 2.05 10.73
C GLU A 42 1.91 2.68 10.42
N LEU A 43 2.09 3.99 10.67
CA LEU A 43 3.40 4.65 10.61
C LEU A 43 4.32 4.17 11.74
N MET A 44 3.75 3.92 12.91
CA MET A 44 4.51 3.50 14.10
C MET A 44 4.81 1.98 14.13
N VAL A 45 4.07 1.15 13.40
CA VAL A 45 4.30 -0.31 13.35
C VAL A 45 5.73 -0.70 12.95
N PRO A 46 6.37 -0.12 11.91
CA PRO A 46 7.78 -0.39 11.59
C PRO A 46 8.74 -0.03 12.72
N VAL A 47 8.46 1.04 13.46
CA VAL A 47 9.27 1.47 14.61
C VAL A 47 9.07 0.49 15.77
N ALA A 48 7.85 0.11 16.07
CA ALA A 48 7.51 -0.85 17.11
C ALA A 48 8.09 -2.25 16.83
N SER A 49 8.10 -2.66 15.57
CA SER A 49 8.73 -3.93 15.16
C SER A 49 10.25 -3.84 15.02
N LEU A 50 10.87 -2.67 15.18
CA LEU A 50 12.33 -2.45 15.04
C LEU A 50 12.92 -3.00 13.72
N GLY A 51 12.14 -3.10 12.64
CA GLY A 51 12.58 -3.73 11.40
C GLY A 51 12.71 -5.26 11.46
N LEU A 52 12.25 -5.90 12.53
CA LEU A 52 12.29 -7.36 12.73
C LEU A 52 11.55 -8.13 11.64
N LYS A 53 10.56 -7.53 10.99
CA LYS A 53 9.88 -8.10 9.83
C LYS A 53 10.84 -8.56 8.72
N ARG A 54 11.98 -7.87 8.56
CA ARG A 54 13.04 -8.20 7.59
C ARG A 54 14.16 -9.04 8.21
N MET A 55 14.50 -8.77 9.45
CA MET A 55 15.68 -9.33 10.10
C MET A 55 15.43 -10.65 10.82
N ILE A 56 14.16 -11.03 11.06
CA ILE A 56 13.86 -12.31 11.72
C ILE A 56 14.31 -13.50 10.88
N PHE A 57 14.28 -13.40 9.57
CA PHE A 57 14.71 -14.46 8.66
C PHE A 57 16.22 -14.75 8.79
N PRO A 58 17.14 -13.76 8.64
CA PRO A 58 18.55 -13.95 8.94
C PRO A 58 18.82 -14.51 10.34
N TRP A 59 18.09 -14.08 11.37
CA TRP A 59 18.28 -14.60 12.73
C TRP A 59 17.92 -16.08 12.85
N LEU A 60 16.84 -16.51 12.18
CA LEU A 60 16.45 -17.92 12.15
C LEU A 60 17.46 -18.77 11.37
N GLU A 61 18.02 -18.24 10.28
CA GLU A 61 19.07 -18.93 9.51
C GLU A 61 20.38 -19.03 10.24
N GLU A 62 20.81 -17.94 10.92
CA GLU A 62 22.02 -17.92 11.74
C GLU A 62 21.95 -19.01 12.81
N GLU A 63 20.83 -19.10 13.53
CA GLU A 63 20.63 -20.09 14.57
C GLU A 63 20.55 -21.52 14.01
N ALA A 64 19.90 -21.72 12.84
CA ALA A 64 19.82 -23.02 12.19
C ALA A 64 21.19 -23.53 11.70
N ASN A 65 22.11 -22.62 11.37
CA ASN A 65 23.47 -22.95 10.94
C ASN A 65 24.45 -23.12 12.10
N THR A 66 24.07 -22.75 13.34
CA THR A 66 24.85 -23.04 14.55
C THR A 66 24.77 -24.53 14.82
N GLY A 67 25.90 -25.21 15.04
CA GLY A 67 25.96 -26.69 15.15
C GLY A 67 24.91 -27.26 16.12
N ALA A 68 24.40 -28.45 15.83
CA ALA A 68 23.21 -29.05 16.45
C ALA A 68 23.22 -29.14 17.99
N ALA A 69 24.39 -29.08 18.63
CA ALA A 69 24.54 -29.14 20.08
C ALA A 69 24.19 -27.81 20.81
N ASP A 70 24.40 -26.67 20.13
CA ASP A 70 24.24 -25.32 20.72
C ASP A 70 23.09 -24.51 20.08
N ALA A 71 22.41 -25.07 19.07
CA ALA A 71 21.35 -24.37 18.34
C ALA A 71 20.11 -24.13 19.23
N ARG A 72 19.70 -22.86 19.36
CA ARG A 72 18.46 -22.50 20.07
C ARG A 72 17.25 -22.84 19.20
N PRO A 73 16.13 -23.32 19.77
CA PRO A 73 14.91 -23.54 19.00
C PRO A 73 14.43 -22.27 18.30
N ALA A 74 13.97 -22.37 17.03
CA ALA A 74 13.43 -21.26 16.25
C ALA A 74 12.31 -20.51 17.01
N THR A 75 11.56 -21.22 17.86
CA THR A 75 10.55 -20.62 18.74
C THR A 75 11.14 -19.67 19.80
N HIS A 76 12.37 -19.91 20.28
CA HIS A 76 13.04 -19.01 21.21
C HIS A 76 13.51 -17.74 20.51
N VAL A 77 13.99 -17.83 19.27
CA VAL A 77 14.32 -16.66 18.42
C VAL A 77 13.08 -15.80 18.17
N LEU A 78 11.94 -16.44 17.88
CA LEU A 78 10.66 -15.74 17.75
C LEU A 78 10.24 -15.05 19.05
N LEU A 79 10.39 -15.72 20.20
CA LEU A 79 10.05 -15.12 21.49
C LEU A 79 10.96 -13.93 21.85
N ASP A 80 12.25 -13.98 21.51
CA ASP A 80 13.16 -12.84 21.64
C ASP A 80 12.70 -11.65 20.77
N ALA A 81 12.33 -11.92 19.51
CA ALA A 81 11.82 -10.91 18.60
C ALA A 81 10.48 -10.31 19.08
N LEU A 82 9.57 -11.14 19.57
CA LEU A 82 8.29 -10.70 20.14
C LEU A 82 8.48 -9.87 21.41
N LEU A 83 9.42 -10.26 22.29
CA LEU A 83 9.74 -9.47 23.48
C LEU A 83 10.22 -8.07 23.10
N LEU A 84 11.17 -7.96 22.16
CA LEU A 84 11.62 -6.67 21.65
C LEU A 84 10.47 -5.85 21.06
N THR A 85 9.59 -6.49 20.26
CA THR A 85 8.41 -5.85 19.65
C THR A 85 7.42 -5.37 20.69
N VAL A 86 7.18 -6.13 21.77
CA VAL A 86 6.27 -5.73 22.85
C VAL A 86 6.86 -4.57 23.65
N LEU A 87 8.13 -4.62 24.02
CA LEU A 87 8.78 -3.54 24.77
C LEU A 87 8.84 -2.24 23.98
N SER A 88 9.28 -2.30 22.71
CA SER A 88 9.30 -1.11 21.85
C SER A 88 7.90 -0.62 21.51
N GLY A 89 6.95 -1.53 21.25
CA GLY A 89 5.56 -1.21 20.95
C GLY A 89 4.83 -0.56 22.12
N LEU A 90 5.08 -0.98 23.38
CA LEU A 90 4.56 -0.31 24.57
C LEU A 90 5.10 1.12 24.69
N GLY A 91 6.41 1.30 24.48
CA GLY A 91 7.01 2.63 24.46
C GLY A 91 6.41 3.52 23.39
N ILE A 92 6.28 3.01 22.17
CA ILE A 92 5.67 3.75 21.03
C ILE A 92 4.18 4.05 21.29
N ALA A 93 3.41 3.08 21.78
CA ALA A 93 2.01 3.31 22.14
C ALA A 93 1.86 4.41 23.19
N GLY A 94 2.74 4.40 24.21
CA GLY A 94 2.81 5.47 25.22
C GLY A 94 3.14 6.83 24.60
N VAL A 95 4.14 6.90 23.72
CA VAL A 95 4.50 8.14 23.01
C VAL A 95 3.35 8.66 22.14
N VAL A 96 2.64 7.79 21.41
CA VAL A 96 1.49 8.18 20.58
C VAL A 96 0.33 8.68 21.46
N ALA A 97 -0.02 7.94 22.51
CA ALA A 97 -1.14 8.27 23.39
C ALA A 97 -0.88 9.58 24.17
N LEU A 98 0.30 9.75 24.75
CA LEU A 98 0.68 10.96 25.49
C LEU A 98 0.94 12.13 24.53
N GLY A 99 1.61 11.90 23.40
CA GLY A 99 1.87 12.91 22.40
C GLY A 99 0.59 13.52 21.85
N ALA A 100 -0.46 12.69 21.62
CA ALA A 100 -1.76 13.17 21.19
C ALA A 100 -2.39 14.18 22.17
N GLN A 101 -2.13 14.07 23.48
CA GLN A 101 -2.66 14.98 24.48
C GLN A 101 -1.91 16.32 24.54
N VAL A 102 -0.62 16.34 24.15
CA VAL A 102 0.23 17.52 24.21
C VAL A 102 0.12 18.38 22.94
N LEU A 103 -0.34 17.82 21.82
CA LEU A 103 -0.50 18.56 20.58
C LEU A 103 -1.51 19.70 20.72
N PRO A 104 -1.24 20.91 20.15
CA PRO A 104 -2.17 22.05 20.23
C PRO A 104 -3.54 21.71 19.63
N ALA A 105 -4.62 22.23 20.24
CA ALA A 105 -5.99 22.02 19.75
C ALA A 105 -6.21 22.59 18.33
N ALA A 106 -5.40 23.57 17.92
CA ALA A 106 -5.42 24.09 16.56
C ALA A 106 -4.90 23.11 15.51
N MET A 107 -4.17 22.07 15.93
CA MET A 107 -3.55 21.10 15.01
C MET A 107 -4.30 19.76 14.93
N VAL A 108 -5.00 19.38 16.02
CA VAL A 108 -5.61 18.06 16.14
C VAL A 108 -6.98 18.20 16.80
N SER A 109 -8.02 17.71 16.16
CA SER A 109 -9.37 17.71 16.74
C SER A 109 -9.42 16.83 18.00
N ASP A 110 -10.35 17.13 18.92
CA ASP A 110 -10.52 16.34 20.15
C ASP A 110 -10.92 14.91 19.81
N HIS A 111 -11.70 14.70 18.76
CA HIS A 111 -12.04 13.36 18.24
C HIS A 111 -10.80 12.58 17.79
N LEU A 112 -9.86 13.24 17.09
CA LEU A 112 -8.62 12.60 16.64
C LEU A 112 -7.67 12.31 17.82
N ARG A 113 -7.59 13.20 18.84
CA ARG A 113 -6.83 12.94 20.07
C ARG A 113 -7.35 11.69 20.78
N PHE A 114 -8.67 11.60 20.95
CA PHE A 114 -9.31 10.43 21.56
C PHE A 114 -9.03 9.16 20.73
N ALA A 115 -9.20 9.22 19.41
CA ALA A 115 -8.95 8.10 18.52
C ALA A 115 -7.49 7.63 18.57
N LEU A 116 -6.52 8.54 18.60
CA LEU A 116 -5.10 8.23 18.74
C LEU A 116 -4.79 7.55 20.08
N ALA A 117 -5.33 8.07 21.18
CA ALA A 117 -5.13 7.48 22.50
C ALA A 117 -5.72 6.06 22.57
N VAL A 118 -6.92 5.86 22.01
CA VAL A 118 -7.60 4.55 21.97
C VAL A 118 -6.86 3.59 21.05
N LEU A 119 -6.40 4.01 19.88
CA LEU A 119 -5.76 3.13 18.89
C LEU A 119 -4.26 2.92 19.14
N ALA A 120 -3.59 3.74 19.95
CA ALA A 120 -2.16 3.61 20.19
C ALA A 120 -1.72 2.18 20.58
N PRO A 121 -2.41 1.46 21.50
CA PRO A 121 -2.04 0.10 21.82
C PRO A 121 -2.24 -0.91 20.68
N ALA A 122 -3.05 -0.61 19.65
CA ALA A 122 -3.21 -1.48 18.48
C ALA A 122 -1.90 -1.64 17.68
N VAL A 123 -0.94 -0.70 17.84
CA VAL A 123 0.43 -0.84 17.32
C VAL A 123 1.06 -2.16 17.73
N LEU A 124 0.83 -2.60 18.99
CA LEU A 124 1.35 -3.88 19.50
C LEU A 124 0.81 -5.07 18.73
N GLY A 125 -0.52 -5.12 18.53
CA GLY A 125 -1.17 -6.21 17.79
C GLY A 125 -0.69 -6.30 16.35
N GLN A 126 -0.58 -5.16 15.66
CA GLN A 126 -0.09 -5.08 14.29
C GLN A 126 1.39 -5.47 14.19
N ALA A 127 2.26 -4.92 15.05
CA ALA A 127 3.69 -5.21 15.03
C ALA A 127 3.99 -6.68 15.40
N ALA A 128 3.35 -7.22 16.46
CA ALA A 128 3.50 -8.61 16.84
C ALA A 128 2.99 -9.57 15.75
N GLY A 129 1.86 -9.23 15.11
CA GLY A 129 1.32 -9.95 13.96
C GLY A 129 2.31 -9.97 12.80
N ASP A 130 2.92 -8.83 12.47
CA ASP A 130 3.92 -8.71 11.40
C ASP A 130 5.14 -9.58 11.64
N VAL A 131 5.69 -9.54 12.86
CA VAL A 131 6.88 -10.32 13.24
C VAL A 131 6.58 -11.83 13.25
N ALA A 132 5.46 -12.24 13.83
CA ALA A 132 5.06 -13.64 13.86
C ALA A 132 4.81 -14.21 12.47
N LEU A 133 4.11 -13.46 11.58
CA LEU A 133 3.90 -13.87 10.18
C LEU A 133 5.20 -13.90 9.39
N ALA A 134 6.13 -12.97 9.64
CA ALA A 134 7.45 -13.01 9.02
C ALA A 134 8.22 -14.28 9.37
N ALA A 135 8.13 -14.75 10.61
CA ALA A 135 8.72 -16.02 11.03
C ALA A 135 8.09 -17.22 10.33
N THR A 136 6.77 -17.22 10.07
CA THR A 136 6.12 -18.32 9.33
C THR A 136 6.56 -18.41 7.87
N ARG A 137 7.02 -17.29 7.27
CA ARG A 137 7.58 -17.29 5.91
C ARG A 137 8.89 -18.07 5.80
N TRP A 138 9.67 -18.16 6.88
CA TRP A 138 10.89 -18.96 6.93
C TRP A 138 10.60 -20.46 6.69
N THR A 139 9.41 -20.96 7.11
CA THR A 139 8.95 -22.32 6.81
C THR A 139 8.23 -22.45 5.46
N HIS A 140 8.32 -21.42 4.58
CA HIS A 140 7.66 -21.33 3.27
C HIS A 140 6.12 -21.42 3.30
N MET A 141 5.48 -21.18 4.45
CA MET A 141 4.02 -21.29 4.61
C MET A 141 3.32 -19.94 4.44
N MET A 142 3.35 -19.38 3.24
CA MET A 142 2.69 -18.08 2.93
C MET A 142 1.17 -18.09 3.11
N ARG A 143 0.52 -19.26 3.16
CA ARG A 143 -0.92 -19.39 3.39
C ARG A 143 -1.39 -18.73 4.68
N TYR A 144 -0.56 -18.73 5.71
CA TYR A 144 -0.89 -18.13 7.01
C TYR A 144 -0.99 -16.61 6.94
N GLU A 145 -0.11 -15.97 6.18
CA GLU A 145 -0.19 -14.51 5.97
C GLU A 145 -1.44 -14.12 5.18
N VAL A 146 -1.78 -14.90 4.14
CA VAL A 146 -3.01 -14.69 3.37
C VAL A 146 -4.25 -14.85 4.24
N MET A 147 -4.27 -15.86 5.10
CA MET A 147 -5.40 -16.12 6.01
C MET A 147 -5.53 -15.02 7.07
N ALA A 148 -4.44 -14.67 7.76
CA ALA A 148 -4.47 -13.72 8.85
C ALA A 148 -4.80 -12.29 8.36
N ARG A 149 -4.00 -11.75 7.42
CA ARG A 149 -4.15 -10.37 6.93
C ARG A 149 -5.18 -10.21 5.82
N GLY A 150 -5.39 -11.26 5.04
CA GLY A 150 -6.29 -11.18 3.88
C GLY A 150 -7.73 -11.53 4.20
N VAL A 151 -7.96 -12.30 5.26
CA VAL A 151 -9.30 -12.81 5.60
C VAL A 151 -9.68 -12.46 7.03
N ILE A 152 -8.99 -13.01 8.02
CA ILE A 152 -9.45 -12.94 9.42
C ILE A 152 -9.47 -11.50 9.93
N GLU A 153 -8.37 -10.76 9.79
CA GLU A 153 -8.28 -9.36 10.24
C GLU A 153 -9.41 -8.49 9.66
N PRO A 154 -9.60 -8.39 8.33
CA PRO A 154 -10.61 -7.49 7.77
C PRO A 154 -12.05 -7.96 8.01
N TYR A 155 -12.33 -9.26 8.05
CA TYR A 155 -13.69 -9.75 8.35
C TYR A 155 -14.06 -9.52 9.81
N VAL A 156 -13.14 -9.76 10.75
CA VAL A 156 -13.38 -9.48 12.18
C VAL A 156 -13.57 -7.98 12.39
N ALA A 157 -12.70 -7.15 11.78
CA ALA A 157 -12.85 -5.70 11.84
C ALA A 157 -14.21 -5.26 11.30
N THR A 158 -14.63 -5.78 10.15
CA THR A 158 -15.93 -5.46 9.53
C THR A 158 -17.09 -5.87 10.41
N ALA A 159 -17.08 -7.10 10.93
CA ALA A 159 -18.15 -7.63 11.77
C ALA A 159 -18.32 -6.82 13.07
N VAL A 160 -17.20 -6.51 13.74
CA VAL A 160 -17.23 -5.72 14.98
C VAL A 160 -17.64 -4.27 14.70
N THR A 161 -17.16 -3.65 13.60
CA THR A 161 -17.57 -2.31 13.19
C THR A 161 -19.07 -2.25 12.94
N PHE A 162 -19.62 -3.22 12.21
CA PHE A 162 -21.05 -3.29 11.93
C PHE A 162 -21.87 -3.52 13.21
N ALA A 163 -21.44 -4.45 14.07
CA ALA A 163 -22.11 -4.72 15.35
C ALA A 163 -22.08 -3.50 16.29
N ALA A 164 -20.97 -2.78 16.34
CA ALA A 164 -20.84 -1.57 17.13
C ALA A 164 -21.76 -0.45 16.62
N TRP A 165 -21.86 -0.27 15.29
CA TRP A 165 -22.81 0.67 14.70
C TRP A 165 -24.26 0.32 15.06
N TYR A 166 -24.62 -0.96 14.93
CA TYR A 166 -25.96 -1.46 15.29
C TYR A 166 -26.29 -1.26 16.78
N ALA A 167 -25.27 -1.34 17.65
CA ALA A 167 -25.39 -1.08 19.08
C ALA A 167 -25.40 0.43 19.44
N GLY A 168 -25.33 1.34 18.44
CA GLY A 168 -25.39 2.79 18.66
C GLY A 168 -24.02 3.49 18.85
N PHE A 169 -22.90 2.79 18.71
CA PHE A 169 -21.56 3.38 18.79
C PHE A 169 -21.15 4.04 17.47
N THR A 170 -21.80 5.15 17.11
CA THR A 170 -21.62 5.82 15.80
C THR A 170 -20.31 6.58 15.67
N GLU A 171 -19.61 6.90 16.75
CA GLU A 171 -18.32 7.61 16.72
C GLU A 171 -17.12 6.69 16.94
N THR A 172 -17.27 5.69 17.79
CA THR A 172 -16.17 4.83 18.26
C THR A 172 -16.14 3.44 17.63
N GLY A 173 -17.22 3.03 16.96
CA GLY A 173 -17.34 1.67 16.44
C GLY A 173 -16.26 1.29 15.42
N LEU A 174 -15.76 2.24 14.60
CA LEU A 174 -14.61 2.03 13.72
C LEU A 174 -13.34 1.69 14.50
N LEU A 175 -13.14 2.34 15.67
CA LEU A 175 -11.99 2.10 16.54
C LEU A 175 -12.04 0.69 17.13
N PHE A 176 -13.23 0.26 17.60
CA PHE A 176 -13.45 -1.09 18.10
C PHE A 176 -13.22 -2.15 17.03
N GLY A 177 -13.68 -1.90 15.81
CA GLY A 177 -13.44 -2.77 14.66
C GLY A 177 -11.95 -2.95 14.37
N TYR A 178 -11.19 -1.86 14.34
CA TYR A 178 -9.75 -1.91 14.11
C TYR A 178 -9.01 -2.65 15.24
N TRP A 179 -9.39 -2.41 16.49
CA TRP A 179 -8.89 -3.14 17.65
C TRP A 179 -9.12 -4.64 17.54
N ALA A 180 -10.37 -5.04 17.28
CA ALA A 180 -10.72 -6.44 17.13
C ALA A 180 -9.96 -7.09 15.97
N GLY A 181 -9.81 -6.39 14.83
CA GLY A 181 -9.00 -6.82 13.71
C GLY A 181 -7.52 -7.01 14.08
N SER A 182 -6.93 -6.04 14.79
CA SER A 182 -5.53 -6.12 15.25
C SER A 182 -5.29 -7.28 16.22
N LEU A 183 -6.21 -7.52 17.15
CA LEU A 183 -6.14 -8.67 18.06
C LEU A 183 -6.32 -10.00 17.32
N ALA A 184 -7.25 -10.06 16.38
CA ALA A 184 -7.46 -11.24 15.55
C ALA A 184 -6.22 -11.53 14.67
N LEU A 185 -5.58 -10.50 14.12
CA LEU A 185 -4.31 -10.62 13.41
C LEU A 185 -3.23 -11.20 14.30
N ALA A 186 -2.99 -10.60 15.47
CA ALA A 186 -1.96 -11.06 16.42
C ALA A 186 -2.22 -12.51 16.87
N GLY A 187 -3.47 -12.83 17.26
CA GLY A 187 -3.86 -14.17 17.68
C GLY A 187 -3.66 -15.21 16.58
N THR A 188 -4.10 -14.91 15.36
CA THR A 188 -3.93 -15.80 14.20
C THR A 188 -2.47 -15.96 13.81
N ALA A 189 -1.69 -14.89 13.87
CA ALA A 189 -0.26 -14.92 13.58
C ALA A 189 0.52 -15.79 14.58
N LEU A 190 0.24 -15.64 15.88
CA LEU A 190 0.85 -16.47 16.94
C LEU A 190 0.41 -17.94 16.84
N TRP A 191 -0.86 -18.19 16.54
CA TRP A 191 -1.36 -19.53 16.28
C TRP A 191 -0.64 -20.17 15.08
N SER A 192 -0.47 -19.42 14.00
CA SER A 192 0.23 -19.86 12.79
C SER A 192 1.71 -20.15 13.06
N ALA A 193 2.38 -19.27 13.84
CA ALA A 193 3.77 -19.46 14.23
C ALA A 193 3.96 -20.71 15.08
N ARG A 194 3.04 -20.96 16.04
CA ARG A 194 3.03 -22.19 16.82
C ARG A 194 2.91 -23.45 15.98
N HIS A 195 2.10 -23.42 14.91
CA HIS A 195 1.92 -24.58 14.03
C HIS A 195 3.08 -24.78 13.05
N SER A 196 3.77 -23.71 12.65
CA SER A 196 4.86 -23.78 11.67
C SER A 196 6.24 -24.00 12.31
N LEU A 197 6.51 -23.38 13.48
CA LEU A 197 7.80 -23.45 14.16
C LEU A 197 7.82 -24.40 15.35
N GLY A 198 6.65 -24.84 15.81
CA GLY A 198 6.50 -25.70 16.99
C GLY A 198 5.98 -24.96 18.22
N PRO A 199 5.80 -25.65 19.35
CA PRO A 199 5.18 -25.12 20.54
C PRO A 199 6.00 -23.99 21.19
N LEU A 200 5.36 -22.85 21.47
CA LEU A 200 5.96 -21.70 22.16
C LEU A 200 6.10 -22.03 23.67
N ARG A 201 7.24 -22.59 24.06
CA ARG A 201 7.50 -23.01 25.45
C ARG A 201 8.10 -21.87 26.28
N LEU A 202 7.27 -20.97 26.77
CA LEU A 202 7.69 -19.82 27.61
C LEU A 202 8.49 -20.24 28.85
N ALA A 203 8.14 -21.37 29.49
CA ALA A 203 8.81 -21.84 30.71
C ALA A 203 10.30 -22.23 30.52
N ARG A 204 10.69 -22.58 29.28
CA ARG A 204 12.09 -22.95 28.96
C ARG A 204 12.85 -21.83 28.27
N TRP A 205 12.17 -20.76 27.92
CA TRP A 205 12.75 -19.60 27.26
C TRP A 205 13.43 -18.68 28.26
N ARG A 206 14.69 -18.34 28.04
CA ARG A 206 15.47 -17.40 28.83
C ARG A 206 16.06 -16.31 27.96
N PRO A 207 15.53 -15.08 28.01
CA PRO A 207 16.09 -13.97 27.26
C PRO A 207 17.42 -13.51 27.81
N HIS A 208 18.40 -13.26 26.95
CA HIS A 208 19.69 -12.70 27.30
C HIS A 208 19.69 -11.19 27.07
N ALA A 209 19.52 -10.38 28.09
CA ALA A 209 19.35 -8.92 27.94
C ALA A 209 20.49 -8.24 27.18
N GLY A 210 21.76 -8.67 27.36
CA GLY A 210 22.89 -8.13 26.59
C GLY A 210 22.83 -8.40 25.10
N ALA A 211 22.49 -9.63 24.72
CA ALA A 211 22.32 -10.00 23.32
C ALA A 211 21.11 -9.28 22.67
N LEU A 212 20.01 -9.13 23.40
CA LEU A 212 18.81 -8.44 22.92
C LEU A 212 19.07 -6.94 22.68
N THR A 213 19.77 -6.27 23.59
CA THR A 213 20.12 -4.84 23.42
C THR A 213 21.07 -4.62 22.26
N GLN A 214 22.06 -5.48 22.06
CA GLN A 214 22.96 -5.40 20.92
C GLN A 214 22.20 -5.63 19.60
N ARG A 215 21.35 -6.65 19.55
CA ARG A 215 20.49 -6.92 18.39
C ARG A 215 19.53 -5.76 18.12
N ALA A 216 18.87 -5.20 19.14
CA ALA A 216 17.98 -4.05 18.99
C ALA A 216 18.71 -2.84 18.35
N ARG A 217 19.94 -2.53 18.79
CA ARG A 217 20.74 -1.44 18.22
C ARG A 217 21.06 -1.67 16.73
N SER A 218 21.36 -2.90 16.33
CA SER A 218 21.65 -3.22 14.93
C SER A 218 20.43 -3.10 14.00
N LEU A 219 19.21 -3.11 14.56
CA LEU A 219 17.94 -2.99 13.83
C LEU A 219 17.53 -1.53 13.57
N LEU A 220 18.05 -0.55 14.31
CA LEU A 220 17.63 0.86 14.20
C LEU A 220 17.72 1.43 12.78
N PRO A 221 18.78 1.17 11.98
CA PRO A 221 18.85 1.68 10.61
C PRO A 221 17.75 1.11 9.71
N ALA A 222 17.42 -0.17 9.86
CA ALA A 222 16.34 -0.82 9.11
C ALA A 222 14.97 -0.25 9.49
N SER A 223 14.73 -0.06 10.78
CA SER A 223 13.51 0.58 11.31
C SER A 223 13.36 2.01 10.79
N GLY A 224 14.44 2.80 10.77
CA GLY A 224 14.43 4.16 10.23
C GLY A 224 14.11 4.21 8.73
N SER A 225 14.66 3.28 7.96
CA SER A 225 14.33 3.14 6.54
C SER A 225 12.86 2.79 6.30
N ASP A 226 12.31 1.87 7.11
CA ASP A 226 10.91 1.46 7.02
C ASP A 226 9.96 2.59 7.46
N LEU A 227 10.33 3.35 8.49
CA LEU A 227 9.59 4.55 8.92
C LEU A 227 9.54 5.60 7.80
N LEU A 228 10.69 5.90 7.18
CA LEU A 228 10.77 6.87 6.09
C LEU A 228 9.91 6.45 4.90
N THR A 229 9.95 5.17 4.53
CA THR A 229 9.12 4.62 3.46
C THR A 229 7.63 4.70 3.81
N SER A 230 7.26 4.38 5.05
CA SER A 230 5.87 4.47 5.53
C SER A 230 5.37 5.91 5.57
N LEU A 231 6.23 6.85 5.96
CA LEU A 231 5.91 8.28 5.96
C LEU A 231 5.69 8.78 4.53
N ALA A 232 6.59 8.45 3.60
CA ALA A 232 6.45 8.83 2.19
C ALA A 232 5.13 8.36 1.57
N GLN A 233 4.63 7.22 2.01
CA GLN A 233 3.36 6.66 1.53
C GLN A 233 2.12 7.32 2.13
N ARG A 234 2.23 8.06 3.25
CA ARG A 234 1.06 8.55 4.02
C ARG A 234 1.07 10.04 4.31
N ILE A 235 2.15 10.74 3.98
CA ILE A 235 2.32 12.17 4.28
C ILE A 235 1.19 13.03 3.71
N ASP A 236 0.67 12.64 2.55
CA ASP A 236 -0.46 13.29 1.90
C ASP A 236 -1.71 13.30 2.79
N LEU A 237 -2.06 12.16 3.41
CA LEU A 237 -3.22 12.05 4.29
C LEU A 237 -3.05 12.87 5.57
N TYR A 238 -1.85 12.87 6.17
CA TYR A 238 -1.57 13.68 7.35
C TYR A 238 -1.71 15.16 7.07
N LEU A 239 -1.15 15.62 5.94
CA LEU A 239 -1.25 17.04 5.55
C LEU A 239 -2.69 17.42 5.20
N VAL A 240 -3.46 16.56 4.53
CA VAL A 240 -4.88 16.80 4.28
C VAL A 240 -5.66 16.91 5.58
N GLY A 241 -5.46 16.00 6.53
CA GLY A 241 -6.13 16.04 7.82
C GLY A 241 -5.77 17.27 8.63
N PHE A 242 -4.50 17.65 8.64
CA PHE A 242 -4.01 18.84 9.34
C PHE A 242 -4.51 20.15 8.74
N LEU A 243 -4.54 20.26 7.39
CA LEU A 243 -4.84 21.51 6.70
C LEU A 243 -6.33 21.70 6.42
N LEU A 244 -7.05 20.62 6.13
CA LEU A 244 -8.44 20.67 5.67
C LEU A 244 -9.44 20.11 6.70
N GLY A 245 -8.95 19.40 7.73
CA GLY A 245 -9.76 18.82 8.80
C GLY A 245 -10.29 17.40 8.51
N ASP A 246 -11.14 16.91 9.43
CA ASP A 246 -11.54 15.50 9.52
C ASP A 246 -12.39 15.02 8.32
N ALA A 247 -13.39 15.80 7.89
CA ALA A 247 -14.28 15.39 6.82
C ALA A 247 -13.58 15.30 5.44
N PRO A 248 -12.77 16.28 4.99
CA PRO A 248 -11.93 16.13 3.81
C PRO A 248 -10.93 14.97 3.92
N ALA A 249 -10.34 14.73 5.10
CA ALA A 249 -9.47 13.59 5.34
C ALA A 249 -10.22 12.26 5.16
N GLY A 250 -11.50 12.20 5.55
CA GLY A 250 -12.35 11.02 5.34
C GLY A 250 -12.62 10.75 3.87
N VAL A 251 -12.97 11.79 3.09
CA VAL A 251 -13.11 11.66 1.64
C VAL A 251 -11.78 11.18 1.05
N TYR A 252 -10.68 11.86 1.37
CA TYR A 252 -9.35 11.50 0.87
C TYR A 252 -8.93 10.08 1.26
N GLY A 253 -9.29 9.63 2.47
CA GLY A 253 -9.08 8.26 2.94
C GLY A 253 -9.79 7.21 2.09
N VAL A 254 -11.06 7.47 1.68
CA VAL A 254 -11.80 6.59 0.74
C VAL A 254 -11.12 6.57 -0.63
N LEU A 255 -10.71 7.73 -1.17
CA LEU A 255 -10.00 7.80 -2.44
C LEU A 255 -8.71 6.97 -2.41
N ARG A 256 -7.95 7.04 -1.31
CA ARG A 256 -6.75 6.23 -1.09
C ARG A 256 -7.03 4.73 -1.12
N GLN A 257 -8.14 4.28 -0.57
CA GLN A 257 -8.54 2.87 -0.64
C GLN A 257 -8.95 2.47 -2.06
N LEU A 258 -9.65 3.35 -2.79
CA LEU A 258 -10.04 3.11 -4.18
C LEU A 258 -8.85 3.06 -5.15
N ARG A 259 -7.73 3.71 -4.86
CA ARG A 259 -6.50 3.57 -5.66
C ARG A 259 -5.76 2.24 -5.45
N THR A 260 -6.09 1.49 -4.38
CA THR A 260 -5.39 0.24 -4.01
C THR A 260 -5.29 -0.79 -5.15
N PRO A 261 -6.29 -1.00 -6.02
CA PRO A 261 -6.15 -1.91 -7.17
C PRO A 261 -4.96 -1.58 -8.07
N ILE A 262 -4.65 -0.29 -8.28
CA ILE A 262 -3.51 0.15 -9.09
C ILE A 262 -2.18 -0.23 -8.41
N THR A 263 -2.07 0.02 -7.11
CA THR A 263 -0.89 -0.38 -6.32
C THR A 263 -0.70 -1.91 -6.35
N GLN A 264 -1.79 -2.67 -6.24
CA GLN A 264 -1.74 -4.14 -6.26
C GLN A 264 -1.29 -4.72 -7.60
N VAL A 265 -1.61 -4.08 -8.74
CA VAL A 265 -1.06 -4.48 -10.03
C VAL A 265 0.46 -4.52 -9.95
N ARG A 266 1.10 -3.44 -9.50
CA ARG A 266 2.56 -3.38 -9.35
C ARG A 266 3.08 -4.47 -8.42
N GLN A 267 2.50 -4.60 -7.23
CA GLN A 267 2.93 -5.58 -6.21
C GLN A 267 2.81 -7.04 -6.69
N SER A 268 1.83 -7.34 -7.54
CA SER A 268 1.67 -8.69 -8.11
C SER A 268 2.83 -9.10 -9.01
N PHE A 269 3.53 -8.14 -9.60
CA PHE A 269 4.71 -8.39 -10.44
C PHE A 269 6.00 -8.43 -9.65
N ASP A 270 6.07 -7.89 -8.43
CA ASP A 270 7.32 -7.81 -7.65
C ASP A 270 7.95 -9.18 -7.40
N GLY A 271 7.13 -10.21 -7.14
CA GLY A 271 7.59 -11.58 -6.94
C GLY A 271 8.32 -12.19 -8.14
N ILE A 272 7.99 -11.75 -9.36
CA ILE A 272 8.60 -12.21 -10.61
C ILE A 272 9.73 -11.27 -11.01
N LEU A 273 9.53 -9.97 -10.88
CA LEU A 273 10.49 -8.95 -11.34
C LEU A 273 11.75 -8.92 -10.49
N THR A 274 11.64 -9.10 -9.18
CA THR A 274 12.79 -9.06 -8.27
C THR A 274 13.86 -10.09 -8.62
N PRO A 275 13.56 -11.40 -8.74
CA PRO A 275 14.55 -12.39 -9.14
C PRO A 275 15.00 -12.23 -10.60
N LEU A 276 14.10 -11.81 -11.49
CA LEU A 276 14.42 -11.59 -12.89
C LEU A 276 15.46 -10.47 -13.05
N ILE A 277 15.21 -9.30 -12.46
CA ILE A 277 16.13 -8.16 -12.51
C ILE A 277 17.47 -8.53 -11.86
N ALA A 278 17.45 -9.23 -10.71
CA ALA A 278 18.68 -9.67 -10.06
C ALA A 278 19.52 -10.61 -10.95
N ARG A 279 18.88 -11.51 -11.71
CA ARG A 279 19.55 -12.40 -12.67
C ARG A 279 20.09 -11.63 -13.87
N THR A 280 19.29 -10.77 -14.50
CA THR A 280 19.73 -10.00 -15.68
C THR A 280 20.90 -9.08 -15.34
N MET A 281 20.90 -8.46 -14.17
CA MET A 281 22.00 -7.62 -13.69
C MET A 281 23.32 -8.41 -13.54
N ARG A 282 23.27 -9.70 -13.17
CA ARG A 282 24.46 -10.54 -12.97
C ARG A 282 24.94 -11.18 -14.27
N ALA A 283 24.03 -11.63 -15.13
CA ALA A 283 24.35 -12.50 -16.26
C ALA A 283 24.32 -11.81 -17.63
N ALA A 284 23.49 -10.76 -17.82
CA ALA A 284 23.19 -10.25 -19.16
C ALA A 284 23.56 -8.75 -19.37
N GLY A 285 24.03 -8.08 -18.34
CA GLY A 285 24.49 -6.68 -18.43
C GLY A 285 23.37 -5.63 -18.43
N ASP A 286 23.77 -4.37 -18.51
CA ASP A 286 22.92 -3.21 -18.24
C ASP A 286 21.89 -2.93 -19.35
N ILE A 287 22.22 -3.22 -20.60
CA ILE A 287 21.33 -3.02 -21.75
C ILE A 287 20.13 -3.98 -21.64
N VAL A 288 20.38 -5.27 -21.40
CA VAL A 288 19.32 -6.29 -21.27
C VAL A 288 18.47 -6.01 -20.03
N THR A 289 19.09 -5.55 -18.95
CA THR A 289 18.38 -5.12 -17.73
C THR A 289 17.46 -3.93 -18.02
N GLY A 290 17.90 -2.96 -18.82
CA GLY A 290 17.10 -1.82 -19.26
C GLY A 290 15.90 -2.23 -20.13
N GLU A 291 16.10 -3.15 -21.09
CA GLU A 291 15.01 -3.69 -21.93
C GLU A 291 13.98 -4.48 -21.10
N ALA A 292 14.43 -5.34 -20.18
CA ALA A 292 13.57 -6.09 -19.29
C ALA A 292 12.73 -5.18 -18.41
N THR A 293 13.35 -4.15 -17.82
CA THR A 293 12.66 -3.15 -17.01
C THR A 293 11.64 -2.36 -17.82
N ALA A 294 11.97 -1.98 -19.06
CA ALA A 294 11.05 -1.29 -19.95
C ALA A 294 9.86 -2.16 -20.37
N ALA A 295 10.07 -3.44 -20.61
CA ALA A 295 8.99 -4.40 -20.90
C ALA A 295 8.05 -4.57 -19.71
N ALA A 296 8.59 -4.70 -18.49
CA ALA A 296 7.81 -4.76 -17.27
C ALA A 296 7.01 -3.47 -17.03
N THR A 297 7.62 -2.31 -17.22
CA THR A 297 6.95 -1.00 -17.12
C THR A 297 5.76 -0.92 -18.08
N ARG A 298 5.93 -1.33 -19.34
CA ARG A 298 4.83 -1.34 -20.33
C ARG A 298 3.66 -2.22 -19.90
N LEU A 299 3.95 -3.44 -19.44
CA LEU A 299 2.89 -4.37 -19.04
C LEU A 299 2.11 -3.84 -17.83
N ILE A 300 2.81 -3.36 -16.80
CA ILE A 300 2.20 -2.77 -15.61
C ILE A 300 1.37 -1.54 -16.01
N LEU A 301 1.93 -0.64 -16.81
CA LEU A 301 1.27 0.58 -17.27
C LEU A 301 0.00 0.25 -18.08
N THR A 302 0.05 -0.77 -18.94
CA THR A 302 -1.12 -1.22 -19.70
C THR A 302 -2.28 -1.63 -18.79
N ILE A 303 -2.00 -2.41 -17.76
CA ILE A 303 -3.05 -2.85 -16.83
C ILE A 303 -3.54 -1.67 -15.96
N GLN A 304 -2.63 -0.85 -15.46
CA GLN A 304 -2.98 0.29 -14.61
C GLN A 304 -3.80 1.34 -15.35
N LEU A 305 -3.47 1.65 -16.60
CA LEU A 305 -4.26 2.60 -17.41
C LEU A 305 -5.66 2.09 -17.74
N ALA A 306 -5.86 0.78 -17.90
CA ALA A 306 -7.20 0.22 -18.00
C ALA A 306 -8.03 0.48 -16.73
N ILE A 307 -7.41 0.35 -15.55
CA ILE A 307 -8.06 0.67 -14.27
C ILE A 307 -8.33 2.18 -14.14
N VAL A 308 -7.39 3.03 -14.60
CA VAL A 308 -7.59 4.49 -14.63
C VAL A 308 -8.80 4.85 -15.48
N LEU A 309 -8.94 4.27 -16.68
CA LEU A 309 -10.09 4.49 -17.55
C LEU A 309 -11.40 4.03 -16.88
N LEU A 310 -11.38 2.89 -16.23
CA LEU A 310 -12.54 2.41 -15.47
C LEU A 310 -12.91 3.38 -14.34
N MET A 311 -11.92 3.88 -13.59
CA MET A 311 -12.15 4.85 -12.52
C MET A 311 -12.60 6.22 -13.06
N ALA A 312 -12.11 6.63 -14.22
CA ALA A 312 -12.56 7.86 -14.86
C ALA A 312 -14.01 7.76 -15.35
N ALA A 313 -14.42 6.63 -15.90
CA ALA A 313 -15.76 6.46 -16.44
C ALA A 313 -16.81 6.08 -15.38
N ALA A 314 -16.42 5.35 -14.31
CA ALA A 314 -17.32 4.86 -13.28
C ALA A 314 -17.05 5.44 -11.89
N GLY A 315 -16.15 6.41 -11.77
CA GLY A 315 -15.70 6.93 -10.47
C GLY A 315 -16.79 7.69 -9.69
N GLU A 316 -17.60 8.50 -10.35
CA GLU A 316 -18.70 9.22 -9.70
C GLU A 316 -19.75 8.26 -9.13
N PRO A 317 -20.34 7.33 -9.90
CA PRO A 317 -21.28 6.36 -9.34
C PRO A 317 -20.64 5.46 -8.28
N LEU A 318 -19.35 5.14 -8.42
CA LEU A 318 -18.61 4.39 -7.40
C LEU A 318 -18.51 5.17 -6.08
N LEU A 319 -18.19 6.46 -6.15
CA LEU A 319 -18.13 7.32 -4.96
C LEU A 319 -19.51 7.54 -4.34
N ALA A 320 -20.55 7.65 -5.15
CA ALA A 320 -21.94 7.78 -4.68
C ALA A 320 -22.42 6.59 -3.83
N LEU A 321 -21.83 5.39 -4.00
CA LEU A 321 -22.12 4.23 -3.14
C LEU A 321 -21.76 4.52 -1.68
N PHE A 322 -20.69 5.26 -1.43
CA PHE A 322 -20.24 5.64 -0.08
C PHE A 322 -21.06 6.80 0.50
N GLY A 323 -21.70 7.58 -0.35
CA GLY A 323 -22.57 8.71 0.01
C GLY A 323 -22.33 9.94 -0.87
N PRO A 324 -23.31 10.87 -0.93
CA PRO A 324 -23.23 12.05 -1.81
C PRO A 324 -22.01 12.94 -1.49
N HIS A 325 -21.59 12.99 -0.22
CA HIS A 325 -20.45 13.79 0.22
C HIS A 325 -19.09 13.30 -0.35
N TYR A 326 -19.01 12.07 -0.85
CA TYR A 326 -17.78 11.54 -1.42
C TYR A 326 -17.62 11.87 -2.90
N VAL A 327 -18.70 12.21 -3.61
CA VAL A 327 -18.67 12.54 -5.04
C VAL A 327 -17.81 13.76 -5.34
N VAL A 328 -17.72 14.72 -4.41
CA VAL A 328 -16.81 15.88 -4.52
C VAL A 328 -15.35 15.47 -4.73
N GLY A 329 -15.00 14.26 -4.31
CA GLY A 329 -13.65 13.68 -4.47
C GLY A 329 -13.34 13.12 -5.86
N TYR A 330 -14.27 13.14 -6.82
CA TYR A 330 -14.08 12.49 -8.11
C TYR A 330 -12.83 12.96 -8.86
N HIS A 331 -12.65 14.27 -9.07
CA HIS A 331 -11.48 14.80 -9.76
C HIS A 331 -10.17 14.50 -9.00
N ALA A 332 -10.21 14.57 -7.67
CA ALA A 332 -9.07 14.19 -6.82
C ALA A 332 -8.73 12.69 -6.96
N LEU A 333 -9.75 11.80 -7.08
CA LEU A 333 -9.56 10.38 -7.37
C LEU A 333 -8.79 10.17 -8.66
N ILE A 334 -9.21 10.84 -9.77
CA ILE A 334 -8.54 10.68 -11.07
C ILE A 334 -7.07 11.11 -11.00
N VAL A 335 -6.80 12.25 -10.39
CA VAL A 335 -5.41 12.72 -10.21
C VAL A 335 -4.60 11.76 -9.33
N MET A 336 -5.20 11.24 -8.25
CA MET A 336 -4.56 10.28 -7.34
C MET A 336 -4.23 8.95 -8.03
N VAL A 337 -5.16 8.40 -8.83
CA VAL A 337 -4.90 7.14 -9.55
C VAL A 337 -3.87 7.32 -10.66
N LEU A 338 -3.80 8.50 -11.29
CA LEU A 338 -2.72 8.86 -12.22
C LEU A 338 -1.37 8.95 -11.52
N ALA A 339 -1.31 9.60 -10.33
CA ALA A 339 -0.09 9.68 -9.52
C ALA A 339 0.43 8.28 -9.17
N GLU A 340 -0.47 7.39 -8.73
CA GLU A 340 -0.12 6.01 -8.40
C GLU A 340 0.33 5.21 -9.63
N THR A 341 -0.30 5.44 -10.79
CA THR A 341 0.10 4.81 -12.06
C THR A 341 1.51 5.23 -12.47
N VAL A 342 1.83 6.53 -12.39
CA VAL A 342 3.18 7.03 -12.68
C VAL A 342 4.19 6.41 -11.72
N ASN A 343 3.92 6.44 -10.41
CA ASN A 343 4.82 5.88 -9.41
C ASN A 343 4.95 4.36 -9.53
N GLY A 344 3.85 3.65 -9.79
CA GLY A 344 3.80 2.19 -9.90
C GLY A 344 4.52 1.66 -11.13
N ALA A 345 4.15 2.12 -12.31
CA ALA A 345 4.70 1.62 -13.57
C ALA A 345 6.18 1.97 -13.73
N PHE A 346 6.54 3.23 -13.51
CA PHE A 346 7.94 3.70 -13.64
C PHE A 346 8.79 3.41 -12.41
N GLY A 347 8.20 2.96 -11.31
CA GLY A 347 8.88 2.51 -10.10
C GLY A 347 9.63 1.19 -10.23
N VAL A 348 9.45 0.43 -11.34
CA VAL A 348 10.17 -0.84 -11.57
C VAL A 348 11.70 -0.65 -11.52
N GLY A 349 12.21 0.46 -12.05
CA GLY A 349 13.63 0.80 -12.02
C GLY A 349 14.21 1.02 -10.61
N GLU A 350 13.37 1.26 -9.61
CA GLU A 350 13.79 1.43 -8.21
C GLU A 350 14.41 0.14 -7.63
N LEU A 351 13.98 -1.04 -8.10
CA LEU A 351 14.60 -2.31 -7.72
C LEU A 351 16.09 -2.34 -8.06
N ILE A 352 16.48 -1.80 -9.22
CA ILE A 352 17.89 -1.72 -9.64
C ILE A 352 18.68 -0.79 -8.71
N LEU A 353 18.08 0.36 -8.33
CA LEU A 353 18.68 1.29 -7.38
C LEU A 353 18.87 0.65 -5.99
N TYR A 354 17.89 -0.11 -5.50
CA TYR A 354 18.00 -0.85 -4.24
C TYR A 354 19.19 -1.81 -4.23
N TYR A 355 19.46 -2.49 -5.34
CA TYR A 355 20.59 -3.44 -5.43
C TYR A 355 21.95 -2.75 -5.61
N ARG A 356 22.01 -1.66 -6.39
CA ARG A 356 23.30 -1.01 -6.74
C ARG A 356 23.64 0.19 -5.87
N ARG A 357 22.65 0.97 -5.48
CA ARG A 357 22.80 2.23 -4.74
C ARG A 357 21.62 2.46 -3.80
N PRO A 358 21.50 1.71 -2.70
CA PRO A 358 20.35 1.78 -1.79
C PRO A 358 20.12 3.18 -1.21
N ALA A 359 21.18 3.98 -1.03
CA ALA A 359 21.07 5.36 -0.59
C ALA A 359 20.28 6.24 -1.56
N LEU A 360 20.38 6.01 -2.88
CA LEU A 360 19.61 6.75 -3.88
C LEU A 360 18.11 6.37 -3.84
N ALA A 361 17.80 5.11 -3.56
CA ALA A 361 16.42 4.69 -3.38
C ALA A 361 15.77 5.35 -2.15
N LEU A 362 16.51 5.47 -1.05
CA LEU A 362 16.05 6.22 0.14
C LEU A 362 15.90 7.72 -0.15
N LEU A 363 16.83 8.30 -0.91
CA LEU A 363 16.78 9.71 -1.30
C LEU A 363 15.50 10.04 -2.10
N ILE A 364 15.00 9.13 -2.94
CA ILE A 364 13.71 9.30 -3.64
C ILE A 364 12.57 9.50 -2.63
N ASN A 365 12.51 8.70 -1.58
CA ASN A 365 11.48 8.85 -0.54
C ASN A 365 11.62 10.19 0.20
N VAL A 366 12.84 10.62 0.50
CA VAL A 366 13.09 11.95 1.11
C VAL A 366 12.61 13.07 0.20
N VAL A 367 12.94 13.02 -1.09
CA VAL A 367 12.49 14.00 -2.08
C VAL A 367 10.97 14.01 -2.20
N LEU A 368 10.34 12.84 -2.22
CA LEU A 368 8.90 12.70 -2.29
C LEU A 368 8.21 13.33 -1.06
N ILE A 369 8.73 13.07 0.13
CA ILE A 369 8.27 13.69 1.38
C ILE A 369 8.45 15.21 1.32
N ALA A 370 9.62 15.70 0.89
CA ALA A 370 9.90 17.13 0.82
C ALA A 370 8.97 17.85 -0.16
N ILE A 371 8.74 17.28 -1.35
CA ILE A 371 7.81 17.84 -2.33
C ILE A 371 6.38 17.86 -1.76
N ALA A 372 5.93 16.78 -1.15
CA ALA A 372 4.62 16.73 -0.52
C ALA A 372 4.50 17.77 0.61
N ALA A 373 5.50 17.88 1.48
CA ALA A 373 5.53 18.84 2.59
C ALA A 373 5.53 20.31 2.13
N ILE A 374 6.03 20.58 0.92
CA ILE A 374 6.03 21.93 0.34
C ILE A 374 4.75 22.20 -0.47
N LEU A 375 4.40 21.28 -1.38
CA LEU A 375 3.32 21.53 -2.35
C LEU A 375 1.93 21.31 -1.77
N VAL A 376 1.73 20.36 -0.85
CA VAL A 376 0.40 20.14 -0.27
C VAL A 376 -0.06 21.36 0.53
N PRO A 377 0.74 21.98 1.42
CA PRO A 377 0.33 23.20 2.11
C PRO A 377 0.04 24.39 1.19
N VAL A 378 0.63 24.44 0.00
CA VAL A 378 0.37 25.49 -0.99
C VAL A 378 -0.90 25.21 -1.79
N LEU A 379 -1.08 23.98 -2.26
CA LEU A 379 -2.17 23.64 -3.18
C LEU A 379 -3.46 23.21 -2.46
N ALA A 380 -3.38 22.59 -1.28
CA ALA A 380 -4.57 22.11 -0.59
C ALA A 380 -5.47 23.24 -0.07
N PRO A 381 -4.98 24.35 0.48
CA PRO A 381 -5.85 25.47 0.86
C PRO A 381 -6.60 26.10 -0.32
N ALA A 382 -5.99 26.10 -1.51
CA ALA A 382 -6.59 26.71 -2.72
C ALA A 382 -7.54 25.74 -3.45
N PHE A 383 -7.20 24.47 -3.53
CA PHE A 383 -7.89 23.48 -4.36
C PHE A 383 -8.43 22.28 -3.55
N GLY A 384 -8.42 22.34 -2.22
CA GLY A 384 -8.89 21.25 -1.37
C GLY A 384 -8.11 19.96 -1.58
N ILE A 385 -8.82 18.83 -1.51
CA ILE A 385 -8.24 17.49 -1.71
C ILE A 385 -7.70 17.26 -3.13
N LEU A 386 -8.20 18.01 -4.13
CA LEU A 386 -7.65 17.99 -5.49
C LEU A 386 -6.23 18.55 -5.50
N GLY A 387 -5.98 19.65 -4.78
CA GLY A 387 -4.65 20.23 -4.64
C GLY A 387 -3.65 19.26 -3.99
N ALA A 388 -4.06 18.55 -2.95
CA ALA A 388 -3.24 17.50 -2.33
C ALA A 388 -2.91 16.35 -3.32
N SER A 389 -3.90 15.88 -4.09
CA SER A 389 -3.69 14.86 -5.11
C SER A 389 -2.76 15.34 -6.24
N ALA A 390 -2.88 16.60 -6.67
CA ALA A 390 -2.01 17.21 -7.67
C ALA A 390 -0.56 17.33 -7.18
N ALA A 391 -0.36 17.70 -5.92
CA ALA A 391 0.97 17.71 -5.29
C ALA A 391 1.63 16.33 -5.34
N MET A 392 0.87 15.27 -5.04
CA MET A 392 1.37 13.88 -5.09
C MET A 392 1.68 13.42 -6.52
N LEU A 393 0.91 13.86 -7.52
CA LEU A 393 1.20 13.59 -8.92
C LEU A 393 2.53 14.26 -9.35
N LEU A 394 2.72 15.53 -8.98
CA LEU A 394 3.98 16.23 -9.24
C LEU A 394 5.16 15.55 -8.55
N ALA A 395 5.00 15.13 -7.29
CA ALA A 395 6.01 14.37 -6.56
C ALA A 395 6.35 13.05 -7.26
N ALA A 396 5.37 12.30 -7.75
CA ALA A 396 5.56 11.06 -8.50
C ALA A 396 6.29 11.28 -9.83
N ILE A 397 5.99 12.37 -10.54
CA ILE A 397 6.68 12.76 -11.78
C ILE A 397 8.15 13.07 -11.48
N VAL A 398 8.44 13.90 -10.48
CA VAL A 398 9.83 14.25 -10.09
C VAL A 398 10.59 12.99 -9.67
N ALA A 399 10.00 12.13 -8.83
CA ALA A 399 10.61 10.86 -8.44
C ALA A 399 10.94 9.98 -9.65
N THR A 400 10.05 9.93 -10.65
CA THR A 400 10.25 9.18 -11.89
C THR A 400 11.41 9.75 -12.72
N LEU A 401 11.49 11.06 -12.83
CA LEU A 401 12.60 11.74 -13.55
C LEU A 401 13.96 11.51 -12.87
N LEU A 402 14.00 11.56 -11.53
CA LEU A 402 15.21 11.25 -10.75
C LEU A 402 15.63 9.79 -10.92
N ARG A 403 14.69 8.85 -10.82
CA ARG A 403 14.98 7.42 -11.08
C ARG A 403 15.58 7.22 -12.47
N ARG A 404 14.99 7.81 -13.49
CA ARG A 404 15.47 7.72 -14.88
C ARG A 404 16.86 8.32 -15.02
N HIS A 405 17.11 9.46 -14.40
CA HIS A 405 18.42 10.12 -14.41
C HIS A 405 19.52 9.21 -13.82
N TRP A 406 19.27 8.67 -12.63
CA TRP A 406 20.26 7.80 -11.96
C TRP A 406 20.45 6.46 -12.65
N LEU A 407 19.39 5.86 -13.19
CA LEU A 407 19.51 4.64 -13.98
C LEU A 407 20.38 4.86 -15.23
N LYS A 408 20.21 6.01 -15.89
CA LYS A 408 21.08 6.40 -17.02
C LYS A 408 22.54 6.53 -16.62
N GLN A 409 22.82 7.13 -15.46
CA GLN A 409 24.18 7.21 -14.92
C GLN A 409 24.79 5.84 -14.60
N LEU A 410 23.96 4.87 -14.21
CA LEU A 410 24.37 3.49 -13.96
C LEU A 410 24.49 2.64 -15.24
N GLY A 411 24.35 3.23 -16.44
CA GLY A 411 24.41 2.52 -17.71
C GLY A 411 23.12 1.78 -18.09
N VAL A 412 22.10 1.79 -17.24
CA VAL A 412 20.81 1.12 -17.50
C VAL A 412 19.89 2.07 -18.27
N GLN A 413 19.84 1.91 -19.59
CA GLN A 413 19.01 2.74 -20.44
C GLN A 413 17.74 2.01 -20.86
N GLN A 414 16.60 2.66 -20.66
CA GLN A 414 15.32 2.18 -21.18
C GLN A 414 15.09 2.72 -22.61
N PRO A 415 14.63 1.89 -23.53
CA PRO A 415 14.34 2.33 -24.89
C PRO A 415 13.39 3.55 -24.90
N PRO A 416 13.59 4.53 -25.77
CA PRO A 416 12.64 5.64 -25.92
C PRO A 416 11.27 5.12 -26.38
N LEU A 417 10.20 5.82 -26.01
CA LEU A 417 8.82 5.50 -26.39
C LEU A 417 8.30 4.12 -25.96
N HIS A 418 8.98 3.47 -25.02
CA HIS A 418 8.53 2.15 -24.52
C HIS A 418 7.11 2.20 -23.89
N ALA A 419 6.67 3.35 -23.40
CA ALA A 419 5.35 3.56 -22.80
C ALA A 419 4.31 4.19 -23.76
N ALA A 420 4.67 4.48 -25.01
CA ALA A 420 3.80 5.23 -25.93
C ALA A 420 2.48 4.50 -26.24
N ALA A 421 2.54 3.20 -26.53
CA ALA A 421 1.36 2.42 -26.88
C ALA A 421 0.25 2.45 -25.80
N PRO A 422 0.51 2.11 -24.53
CA PRO A 422 -0.52 2.19 -23.50
C PRO A 422 -1.04 3.62 -23.27
N VAL A 423 -0.18 4.64 -23.36
CA VAL A 423 -0.61 6.04 -23.19
C VAL A 423 -1.52 6.50 -24.33
N ILE A 424 -1.14 6.26 -25.59
CA ILE A 424 -1.97 6.60 -26.75
C ILE A 424 -3.30 5.85 -26.69
N GLY A 425 -3.28 4.57 -26.33
CA GLY A 425 -4.48 3.77 -26.14
C GLY A 425 -5.41 4.34 -25.07
N ALA A 426 -4.85 4.77 -23.95
CA ALA A 426 -5.63 5.36 -22.85
C ALA A 426 -6.25 6.71 -23.25
N LEU A 427 -5.51 7.55 -23.97
CA LEU A 427 -6.04 8.81 -24.50
C LEU A 427 -7.18 8.56 -25.50
N ALA A 428 -7.01 7.62 -26.43
CA ALA A 428 -8.06 7.25 -27.39
C ALA A 428 -9.29 6.65 -26.71
N GLY A 429 -9.09 5.74 -25.75
CA GLY A 429 -10.18 5.14 -24.98
C GLY A 429 -10.91 6.16 -24.10
N GLY A 430 -10.19 7.07 -23.48
CA GLY A 430 -10.76 8.16 -22.70
C GLY A 430 -11.59 9.12 -23.55
N ALA A 431 -11.06 9.54 -24.69
CA ALA A 431 -11.78 10.39 -25.64
C ALA A 431 -13.07 9.72 -26.14
N ALA A 432 -12.99 8.43 -26.54
CA ALA A 432 -14.16 7.68 -26.97
C ALA A 432 -15.23 7.54 -25.86
N GLY A 433 -14.79 7.31 -24.61
CA GLY A 433 -15.67 7.25 -23.45
C GLY A 433 -16.39 8.59 -23.21
N LEU A 434 -15.65 9.71 -23.25
CA LEU A 434 -16.22 11.04 -23.08
C LEU A 434 -17.26 11.37 -24.19
N LEU A 435 -16.91 11.10 -25.44
CA LEU A 435 -17.84 11.32 -26.58
C LEU A 435 -19.12 10.49 -26.44
N LEU A 436 -19.01 9.23 -25.97
CA LEU A 436 -20.18 8.41 -25.72
C LEU A 436 -21.01 8.97 -24.55
N TYR A 437 -20.36 9.40 -23.47
CA TYR A 437 -21.05 9.99 -22.32
C TYR A 437 -21.88 11.22 -22.73
N GLU A 438 -21.27 12.16 -23.48
CA GLU A 438 -21.96 13.33 -24.00
C GLU A 438 -23.11 12.93 -24.94
N ALA A 439 -22.87 11.97 -25.85
CA ALA A 439 -23.90 11.49 -26.76
C ALA A 439 -25.10 10.84 -26.07
N LEU A 440 -24.83 10.04 -25.01
CA LEU A 440 -25.88 9.41 -24.23
C LEU A 440 -26.66 10.43 -23.38
N ALA A 441 -25.98 11.41 -22.81
CA ALA A 441 -26.60 12.45 -21.98
C ALA A 441 -27.43 13.43 -22.83
N ASP A 442 -26.87 13.95 -23.91
CA ASP A 442 -27.46 15.04 -24.68
C ASP A 442 -28.40 14.55 -25.80
N VAL A 443 -28.01 13.50 -26.52
CA VAL A 443 -28.74 13.02 -27.69
C VAL A 443 -29.80 11.97 -27.35
N PHE A 444 -29.42 10.99 -26.53
CA PHE A 444 -30.30 9.85 -26.19
C PHE A 444 -31.06 10.00 -24.89
N ARG A 445 -30.71 11.00 -24.06
CA ARG A 445 -31.30 11.17 -22.71
C ARG A 445 -31.38 9.85 -21.95
N ALA A 446 -30.33 9.04 -22.05
CA ALA A 446 -30.28 7.70 -21.50
C ALA A 446 -30.37 7.75 -19.97
N PRO A 447 -30.96 6.72 -19.32
CA PRO A 447 -30.92 6.62 -17.87
C PRO A 447 -29.48 6.55 -17.35
N ALA A 448 -29.19 7.21 -16.23
CA ALA A 448 -27.85 7.25 -15.62
C ALA A 448 -27.19 5.87 -15.39
N ARG A 449 -27.99 4.80 -15.30
CA ARG A 449 -27.50 3.41 -15.21
C ARG A 449 -26.87 2.92 -16.52
N VAL A 450 -27.36 3.40 -17.67
CA VAL A 450 -26.83 3.02 -18.99
C VAL A 450 -25.47 3.70 -19.20
N ASP A 451 -25.36 4.98 -18.83
CA ASP A 451 -24.12 5.73 -18.93
C ASP A 451 -23.01 5.11 -18.06
N ALA A 452 -23.37 4.71 -16.83
CA ALA A 452 -22.43 4.11 -15.88
C ALA A 452 -21.83 2.77 -16.35
N ILE A 453 -22.47 2.08 -17.31
CA ILE A 453 -22.01 0.79 -17.85
C ILE A 453 -21.43 0.95 -19.25
N ALA A 454 -22.11 1.67 -20.13
CA ALA A 454 -21.74 1.77 -21.55
C ALA A 454 -20.43 2.56 -21.75
N THR A 455 -20.26 3.66 -21.02
CA THR A 455 -19.07 4.52 -21.12
C THR A 455 -17.76 3.78 -20.78
N PRO A 456 -17.64 3.10 -19.61
CA PRO A 456 -16.43 2.36 -19.30
C PRO A 456 -16.18 1.17 -20.23
N LEU A 457 -17.24 0.49 -20.72
CA LEU A 457 -17.08 -0.61 -21.66
C LEU A 457 -16.52 -0.13 -22.99
N LEU A 458 -17.01 0.99 -23.54
CA LEU A 458 -16.48 1.55 -24.78
C LEU A 458 -15.04 2.03 -24.59
N ALA A 459 -14.76 2.76 -23.52
CA ALA A 459 -13.41 3.23 -23.24
C ALA A 459 -12.39 2.07 -23.18
N LEU A 460 -12.73 0.98 -22.49
CA LEU A 460 -11.90 -0.22 -22.41
C LEU A 460 -11.82 -0.97 -23.76
N ALA A 461 -12.89 -1.03 -24.53
CA ALA A 461 -12.89 -1.66 -25.86
C ALA A 461 -11.95 -0.93 -26.82
N VAL A 462 -12.03 0.41 -26.89
CA VAL A 462 -11.15 1.24 -27.72
C VAL A 462 -9.72 1.15 -27.24
N TYR A 463 -9.50 1.15 -25.93
CA TYR A 463 -8.17 0.94 -25.34
C TYR A 463 -7.57 -0.41 -25.75
N GLY A 464 -8.32 -1.49 -25.57
CA GLY A 464 -7.88 -2.84 -25.96
C GLY A 464 -7.61 -2.98 -27.46
N LEU A 465 -8.46 -2.39 -28.29
CA LEU A 465 -8.28 -2.36 -29.75
C LEU A 465 -7.00 -1.61 -30.15
N THR A 466 -6.76 -0.45 -29.53
CA THR A 466 -5.55 0.34 -29.81
C THR A 466 -4.28 -0.43 -29.45
N ILE A 467 -4.26 -1.08 -28.29
CA ILE A 467 -3.14 -1.93 -27.85
C ILE A 467 -2.97 -3.12 -28.84
N HIS A 468 -4.05 -3.76 -29.23
CA HIS A 468 -4.01 -4.87 -30.17
C HIS A 468 -3.46 -4.46 -31.55
N LEU A 469 -3.92 -3.35 -32.11
CA LEU A 469 -3.41 -2.82 -33.36
C LEU A 469 -1.93 -2.45 -33.28
N TRP A 470 -1.52 -1.81 -32.17
CA TRP A 470 -0.12 -1.45 -31.96
C TRP A 470 0.79 -2.69 -31.89
N THR A 471 0.34 -3.76 -31.23
CA THR A 471 1.11 -5.01 -31.17
C THR A 471 1.25 -5.71 -32.50
N LYS A 472 0.23 -5.62 -33.38
CA LYS A 472 0.31 -6.12 -34.74
C LYS A 472 1.26 -5.31 -35.64
N LEU A 473 1.25 -3.99 -35.49
CA LEU A 473 2.13 -3.09 -36.25
C LEU A 473 3.60 -3.14 -35.78
N ARG A 474 3.84 -3.49 -34.54
CA ARG A 474 5.19 -3.60 -33.95
C ARG A 474 5.32 -4.92 -33.17
N PRO A 475 5.44 -6.07 -33.86
CA PRO A 475 5.60 -7.37 -33.22
C PRO A 475 6.87 -7.36 -32.35
N GLY A 476 6.75 -7.83 -31.10
CA GLY A 476 7.85 -7.87 -30.12
C GLY A 476 7.80 -6.78 -29.04
N VAL A 477 6.94 -5.77 -29.16
CA VAL A 477 6.82 -4.70 -28.15
C VAL A 477 6.16 -5.18 -26.85
N LEU A 478 5.21 -6.13 -26.92
CA LEU A 478 4.56 -6.74 -25.75
C LEU A 478 4.92 -8.23 -25.56
N SER A 479 5.79 -8.79 -26.42
CA SER A 479 6.10 -10.23 -26.31
C SER A 479 6.92 -10.51 -25.08
N MET A 480 6.35 -11.27 -24.13
CA MET A 480 7.09 -11.94 -23.06
C MET A 480 8.01 -13.07 -23.58
N ALA A 481 8.03 -13.31 -24.89
CA ALA A 481 8.86 -14.36 -25.50
C ALA A 481 10.36 -14.13 -25.25
N ARG A 482 10.80 -12.89 -25.11
CA ARG A 482 12.19 -12.57 -24.70
C ARG A 482 12.51 -12.97 -23.26
N PHE A 483 11.50 -13.16 -22.38
CA PHE A 483 11.69 -13.67 -21.03
C PHE A 483 11.88 -15.18 -20.95
N ARG A 484 11.62 -15.93 -22.04
CA ARG A 484 11.85 -17.39 -22.11
C ARG A 484 13.30 -17.76 -22.42
N VAL A 485 14.11 -16.82 -22.82
CA VAL A 485 15.51 -17.04 -23.21
C VAL A 485 16.49 -16.72 -22.06
N LEU A 486 16.00 -16.18 -20.95
CA LEU A 486 16.74 -15.92 -19.70
C LEU A 486 16.22 -16.83 -18.57
#